data_37f8f5e0ac2f7c0f04809f45943a115c
#
_entry.id   37f8f5e0ac2f7c0f04809f45943a115c
#
_cell.length_a   1.000
_cell.length_b   1.000
_cell.length_c   1.000
_cell.angle_alpha   90.00
_cell.angle_beta   90.00
_cell.angle_gamma   90.00
#
_symmetry.space_group_name_H-M   'P 1'
#
loop_
_entity.id
_entity.type
_entity.pdbx_description
1 polymer ?
#
loop_
_entity_poly.entity_id
_entity_poly.type
_entity_poly.pdbx_seq_one_letter_code
_entity_poly.pdbx_strand_id
1 'polypeptide(L)'
;GSNASVPRVLGSLAALGVAPEAVDWVMLTHIHLDHAGGAGSLMCALPQARLLVHPRGVRHMVDPSRLWEATCAVYGAERAYELYGMLVPVPAERIVPATDGLELQLGGRSFRVFDTPGHARHHVCIWDASARAFFTGDTFGLSYRELDVDGRPFIMPTTTPTQFEPQAMHASIDRMLAMQPQAMYLTHY
;
A
#
# COMPACT_ATOMS: atom_id res chain seq x y z
N GLY A 1 -3.58 -5.31 -1.18
CA GLY A 1 -3.85 -6.61 -1.83
C GLY A 1 -4.89 -6.51 -2.95
N SER A 2 -5.02 -7.55 -3.77
CA SER A 2 -6.08 -7.70 -4.76
C SER A 2 -7.42 -8.06 -4.08
N ASN A 3 -8.52 -8.15 -4.86
CA ASN A 3 -9.82 -8.58 -4.32
C ASN A 3 -9.76 -9.95 -3.64
N ALA A 4 -8.92 -10.86 -4.12
CA ALA A 4 -8.75 -12.18 -3.52
C ALA A 4 -8.20 -12.14 -2.07
N SER A 5 -7.55 -11.04 -1.66
CA SER A 5 -7.04 -10.87 -0.30
C SER A 5 -8.09 -10.36 0.70
N VAL A 6 -9.20 -9.78 0.22
CA VAL A 6 -10.23 -9.17 1.09
C VAL A 6 -10.81 -10.15 2.12
N PRO A 7 -11.24 -11.38 1.74
CA PRO A 7 -11.73 -12.34 2.73
C PRO A 7 -10.70 -12.69 3.80
N ARG A 8 -9.41 -12.77 3.43
CA ARG A 8 -8.32 -13.05 4.39
C ARG A 8 -8.15 -11.90 5.37
N VAL A 9 -8.17 -10.63 4.89
CA VAL A 9 -8.10 -9.45 5.76
C VAL A 9 -9.26 -9.44 6.76
N LEU A 10 -10.50 -9.63 6.29
CA LEU A 10 -11.68 -9.67 7.16
C LEU A 10 -11.63 -10.84 8.16
N GLY A 11 -11.17 -12.01 7.71
CA GLY A 11 -10.95 -13.15 8.60
C GLY A 11 -9.89 -12.88 9.67
N SER A 12 -8.82 -12.16 9.33
CA SER A 12 -7.77 -11.76 10.29
C SER A 12 -8.31 -10.75 11.31
N LEU A 13 -9.11 -9.77 10.89
CA LEU A 13 -9.77 -8.84 11.81
C LEU A 13 -10.68 -9.60 12.80
N ALA A 14 -11.50 -10.52 12.30
CA ALA A 14 -12.37 -11.34 13.13
C ALA A 14 -11.58 -12.19 14.13
N ALA A 15 -10.48 -12.81 13.71
CA ALA A 15 -9.61 -13.60 14.57
C ALA A 15 -8.95 -12.77 15.69
N LEU A 16 -8.72 -11.47 15.42
CA LEU A 16 -8.20 -10.51 16.39
C LEU A 16 -9.29 -9.86 17.24
N GLY A 17 -10.58 -10.22 17.05
CA GLY A 17 -11.70 -9.63 17.76
C GLY A 17 -12.00 -8.18 17.34
N VAL A 18 -11.53 -7.74 16.16
CA VAL A 18 -11.78 -6.40 15.64
C VAL A 18 -13.02 -6.41 14.77
N ALA A 19 -14.06 -5.71 15.19
CA ALA A 19 -15.28 -5.55 14.40
C ALA A 19 -15.01 -4.64 13.17
N PRO A 20 -15.68 -4.87 12.03
CA PRO A 20 -15.53 -4.03 10.84
C PRO A 20 -15.78 -2.54 11.11
N GLU A 21 -16.70 -2.22 11.99
CA GLU A 21 -17.06 -0.84 12.39
C GLU A 21 -16.00 -0.18 13.26
N ALA A 22 -15.07 -0.95 13.82
CA ALA A 22 -13.94 -0.43 14.63
C ALA A 22 -12.70 -0.10 13.81
N VAL A 23 -12.74 -0.34 12.50
CA VAL A 23 -11.62 -0.02 11.61
C VAL A 23 -11.74 1.43 11.13
N ASP A 24 -10.80 2.27 11.52
CA ASP A 24 -10.80 3.70 11.16
C ASP A 24 -10.16 3.96 9.79
N TRP A 25 -9.15 3.16 9.42
CA TRP A 25 -8.33 3.44 8.25
C TRP A 25 -8.03 2.20 7.40
N VAL A 26 -8.13 2.39 6.08
CA VAL A 26 -7.44 1.58 5.09
C VAL A 26 -6.33 2.46 4.49
N MET A 27 -5.07 2.05 4.64
CA MET A 27 -3.93 2.85 4.19
C MET A 27 -3.23 2.14 3.03
N LEU A 28 -3.13 2.81 1.89
CA LEU A 28 -2.43 2.30 0.72
C LEU A 28 -1.06 2.96 0.60
N THR A 29 -0.04 2.15 0.36
CA THR A 29 1.29 2.65 0.01
C THR A 29 1.31 3.22 -1.39
N HIS A 30 0.64 2.57 -2.33
CA HIS A 30 0.49 3.01 -3.71
C HIS A 30 -0.67 2.28 -4.43
N ILE A 31 -0.91 2.60 -5.71
CA ILE A 31 -2.11 2.13 -6.42
C ILE A 31 -1.86 1.02 -7.45
N HIS A 32 -0.74 0.30 -7.43
CA HIS A 32 -0.64 -0.94 -8.19
C HIS A 32 -1.68 -1.94 -7.69
N LEU A 33 -2.21 -2.79 -8.57
CA LEU A 33 -3.42 -3.57 -8.27
C LEU A 33 -3.20 -4.71 -7.28
N ASP A 34 -1.99 -5.18 -7.12
CA ASP A 34 -1.59 -6.12 -6.07
C ASP A 34 -1.58 -5.48 -4.67
N HIS A 35 -1.59 -4.13 -4.59
CA HIS A 35 -1.73 -3.36 -3.34
C HIS A 35 -3.13 -2.76 -3.17
N ALA A 36 -3.70 -2.18 -4.23
CA ALA A 36 -4.91 -1.38 -4.16
C ALA A 36 -6.15 -2.04 -4.80
N GLY A 37 -5.98 -3.14 -5.52
CA GLY A 37 -7.07 -3.76 -6.28
C GLY A 37 -8.28 -4.18 -5.44
N GLY A 38 -8.06 -4.58 -4.19
CA GLY A 38 -9.11 -4.94 -3.23
C GLY A 38 -9.61 -3.77 -2.37
N ALA A 39 -9.04 -2.57 -2.50
CA ALA A 39 -9.34 -1.46 -1.59
C ALA A 39 -10.83 -1.09 -1.58
N GLY A 40 -11.46 -0.96 -2.74
CA GLY A 40 -12.88 -0.61 -2.83
C GLY A 40 -13.79 -1.67 -2.19
N SER A 41 -13.53 -2.95 -2.46
CA SER A 41 -14.28 -4.07 -1.83
C SER A 41 -14.08 -4.08 -0.31
N LEU A 42 -12.86 -3.81 0.15
CA LEU A 42 -12.58 -3.71 1.58
C LEU A 42 -13.31 -2.53 2.21
N MET A 43 -13.33 -1.36 1.54
CA MET A 43 -14.06 -0.18 2.00
C MET A 43 -15.59 -0.40 2.08
N CYS A 44 -16.17 -1.25 1.22
CA CYS A 44 -17.57 -1.67 1.33
C CYS A 44 -17.82 -2.48 2.61
N ALA A 45 -16.87 -3.32 3.02
CA ALA A 45 -16.97 -4.16 4.21
C ALA A 45 -16.64 -3.40 5.52
N LEU A 46 -15.99 -2.23 5.45
CA LEU A 46 -15.52 -1.44 6.58
C LEU A 46 -16.24 -0.06 6.58
N PRO A 47 -17.46 0.03 7.13
CA PRO A 47 -18.35 1.16 6.90
C PRO A 47 -17.83 2.49 7.48
N GLN A 48 -17.04 2.46 8.56
CA GLN A 48 -16.48 3.66 9.20
C GLN A 48 -15.10 4.05 8.69
N ALA A 49 -14.41 3.13 7.98
CA ALA A 49 -13.04 3.36 7.54
C ALA A 49 -12.94 4.49 6.50
N ARG A 50 -11.84 5.22 6.56
CA ARG A 50 -11.40 6.16 5.53
C ARG A 50 -10.23 5.56 4.76
N LEU A 51 -10.15 5.85 3.47
CA LEU A 51 -9.06 5.39 2.61
C LEU A 51 -7.97 6.47 2.54
N LEU A 52 -6.77 6.13 3.04
CA LEU A 52 -5.59 6.97 2.86
C LEU A 52 -4.84 6.51 1.59
N VAL A 53 -4.63 7.42 0.65
CA VAL A 53 -3.95 7.12 -0.62
C VAL A 53 -3.21 8.35 -1.12
N HIS A 54 -2.05 8.14 -1.76
CA HIS A 54 -1.26 9.21 -2.38
C HIS A 54 -2.15 10.15 -3.24
N PRO A 55 -1.95 11.49 -3.23
CA PRO A 55 -2.81 12.45 -3.96
C PRO A 55 -3.02 12.10 -5.44
N ARG A 56 -1.99 11.58 -6.13
CA ARG A 56 -2.09 11.13 -7.53
C ARG A 56 -2.98 9.90 -7.71
N GLY A 57 -3.19 9.11 -6.63
CA GLY A 57 -4.04 7.92 -6.63
C GLY A 57 -5.52 8.20 -6.42
N VAL A 58 -5.88 9.34 -5.81
CA VAL A 58 -7.26 9.67 -5.41
C VAL A 58 -8.25 9.47 -6.56
N ARG A 59 -7.98 10.06 -7.72
CA ARG A 59 -8.86 9.96 -8.89
C ARG A 59 -9.11 8.52 -9.35
N HIS A 60 -8.12 7.65 -9.19
CA HIS A 60 -8.18 6.25 -9.60
C HIS A 60 -8.91 5.38 -8.58
N MET A 61 -9.00 5.83 -7.33
CA MET A 61 -9.84 5.16 -6.33
C MET A 61 -11.30 5.61 -6.44
N VAL A 62 -11.55 6.86 -6.84
CA VAL A 62 -12.90 7.37 -7.12
C VAL A 62 -13.47 6.76 -8.40
N ASP A 63 -12.66 6.72 -9.46
CA ASP A 63 -13.00 6.09 -10.74
C ASP A 63 -11.85 5.20 -11.21
N PRO A 64 -11.94 3.88 -11.02
CA PRO A 64 -10.90 2.94 -11.38
C PRO A 64 -10.89 2.53 -12.87
N SER A 65 -11.76 3.08 -13.72
CA SER A 65 -11.91 2.67 -15.11
C SER A 65 -10.60 2.71 -15.89
N ARG A 66 -9.86 3.83 -15.80
CA ARG A 66 -8.57 3.98 -16.48
C ARG A 66 -7.49 3.02 -15.95
N LEU A 67 -7.53 2.74 -14.67
CA LEU A 67 -6.61 1.77 -14.05
C LEU A 67 -6.92 0.36 -14.55
N TRP A 68 -8.20 0.02 -14.65
CA TRP A 68 -8.68 -1.24 -15.22
C TRP A 68 -8.30 -1.39 -16.70
N GLU A 69 -8.59 -0.36 -17.52
CA GLU A 69 -8.24 -0.34 -18.95
C GLU A 69 -6.73 -0.55 -19.16
N ALA A 70 -5.88 0.17 -18.39
CA ALA A 70 -4.44 0.01 -18.47
C ALA A 70 -3.99 -1.41 -18.09
N THR A 71 -4.62 -2.02 -17.09
CA THR A 71 -4.33 -3.39 -16.67
C THR A 71 -4.76 -4.41 -17.75
N CYS A 72 -5.93 -4.23 -18.32
CA CYS A 72 -6.41 -5.06 -19.43
C CYS A 72 -5.52 -4.94 -20.68
N ALA A 73 -4.95 -3.77 -20.93
CA ALA A 73 -4.03 -3.59 -22.05
C ALA A 73 -2.74 -4.40 -21.89
N VAL A 74 -2.31 -4.66 -20.63
CA VAL A 74 -1.09 -5.44 -20.33
C VAL A 74 -1.37 -6.94 -20.30
N TYR A 75 -2.43 -7.36 -19.61
CA TYR A 75 -2.68 -8.78 -19.31
C TYR A 75 -3.78 -9.42 -20.16
N GLY A 76 -4.60 -8.61 -20.88
CA GLY A 76 -5.89 -9.02 -21.40
C GLY A 76 -6.97 -9.01 -20.31
N ALA A 77 -8.23 -8.82 -20.71
CA ALA A 77 -9.33 -8.63 -19.75
C ALA A 77 -9.58 -9.86 -18.87
N GLU A 78 -9.54 -11.06 -19.43
CA GLU A 78 -9.75 -12.32 -18.72
C GLU A 78 -8.68 -12.52 -17.63
N ARG A 79 -7.42 -12.39 -18.01
CA ARG A 79 -6.30 -12.58 -17.07
C ARG A 79 -6.24 -11.47 -16.02
N ALA A 80 -6.56 -10.23 -16.39
CA ALA A 80 -6.67 -9.12 -15.43
C ALA A 80 -7.75 -9.40 -14.39
N TYR A 81 -8.89 -9.95 -14.81
CA TYR A 81 -9.97 -10.33 -13.90
C TYR A 81 -9.58 -11.48 -12.96
N GLU A 82 -8.92 -12.53 -13.48
CA GLU A 82 -8.40 -13.62 -12.65
C GLU A 82 -7.43 -13.14 -11.57
N LEU A 83 -6.52 -12.23 -11.92
CA LEU A 83 -5.47 -11.74 -11.01
C LEU A 83 -6.01 -10.78 -9.95
N TYR A 84 -6.89 -9.86 -10.33
CA TYR A 84 -7.25 -8.72 -9.49
C TYR A 84 -8.74 -8.64 -9.14
N GLY A 85 -9.61 -9.32 -9.88
CA GLY A 85 -11.07 -9.20 -9.75
C GLY A 85 -11.58 -7.85 -10.27
N MET A 86 -12.84 -7.56 -10.01
CA MET A 86 -13.44 -6.25 -10.35
C MET A 86 -12.97 -5.17 -9.39
N LEU A 87 -12.56 -4.03 -9.94
CA LEU A 87 -12.22 -2.86 -9.14
C LEU A 87 -13.50 -2.13 -8.71
N VAL A 88 -13.65 -1.89 -7.42
CA VAL A 88 -14.80 -1.20 -6.84
C VAL A 88 -14.41 0.25 -6.55
N PRO A 89 -15.16 1.27 -7.05
CA PRO A 89 -14.91 2.66 -6.73
C PRO A 89 -15.12 2.96 -5.23
N VAL A 90 -14.37 3.94 -4.73
CA VAL A 90 -14.50 4.43 -3.34
C VAL A 90 -15.12 5.82 -3.36
N PRO A 91 -16.18 6.10 -2.57
CA PRO A 91 -16.76 7.44 -2.48
C PRO A 91 -15.71 8.49 -2.11
N ALA A 92 -15.70 9.61 -2.84
CA ALA A 92 -14.67 10.65 -2.69
C ALA A 92 -14.58 11.22 -1.26
N GLU A 93 -15.71 11.33 -0.57
CA GLU A 93 -15.80 11.81 0.82
C GLU A 93 -15.15 10.88 1.83
N ARG A 94 -14.89 9.62 1.46
CA ARG A 94 -14.19 8.63 2.29
C ARG A 94 -12.68 8.57 2.00
N ILE A 95 -12.19 9.36 1.04
CA ILE A 95 -10.77 9.35 0.66
C ILE A 95 -10.05 10.52 1.30
N VAL A 96 -8.88 10.24 1.86
CA VAL A 96 -7.96 11.24 2.42
C VAL A 96 -6.66 11.20 1.61
N PRO A 97 -6.25 12.32 1.01
CA PRO A 97 -4.97 12.40 0.33
C PRO A 97 -3.80 12.25 1.32
N ALA A 98 -2.97 11.23 1.09
CA ALA A 98 -1.75 10.97 1.85
C ALA A 98 -0.63 11.93 1.41
N THR A 99 -0.71 13.18 1.84
CA THR A 99 0.32 14.18 1.55
C THR A 99 1.56 13.96 2.40
N ASP A 100 2.72 14.37 1.88
CA ASP A 100 3.98 14.28 2.64
C ASP A 100 3.88 15.02 3.98
N GLY A 101 4.31 14.36 5.04
CA GLY A 101 4.28 14.90 6.40
C GLY A 101 2.91 14.85 7.10
N LEU A 102 1.84 14.34 6.45
CA LEU A 102 0.55 14.16 7.11
C LEU A 102 0.71 13.24 8.33
N GLU A 103 0.19 13.70 9.47
CA GLU A 103 0.17 12.93 10.70
C GLU A 103 -1.24 12.41 11.01
N LEU A 104 -1.31 11.18 11.48
CA LEU A 104 -2.54 10.49 11.86
C LEU A 104 -2.39 9.93 13.27
N GLN A 105 -3.48 9.98 14.03
CA GLN A 105 -3.57 9.31 15.32
C GLN A 105 -4.49 8.11 15.21
N LEU A 106 -4.04 6.95 15.65
CA LEU A 106 -4.80 5.70 15.63
C LEU A 106 -4.46 4.87 16.87
N GLY A 107 -5.46 4.57 17.70
CA GLY A 107 -5.28 3.76 18.89
C GLY A 107 -4.20 4.31 19.86
N GLY A 108 -4.05 5.63 19.98
CA GLY A 108 -3.03 6.28 20.79
C GLY A 108 -1.61 6.26 20.20
N ARG A 109 -1.45 5.81 18.95
CA ARG A 109 -0.17 5.79 18.21
C ARG A 109 -0.17 6.88 17.15
N SER A 110 0.99 7.48 16.92
CA SER A 110 1.20 8.48 15.87
C SER A 110 1.81 7.83 14.63
N PHE A 111 1.17 8.06 13.49
CA PHE A 111 1.66 7.66 12.18
C PHE A 111 1.93 8.90 11.33
N ARG A 112 2.99 8.86 10.54
CA ARG A 112 3.34 9.94 9.62
C ARG A 112 3.57 9.42 8.22
N VAL A 113 3.02 10.12 7.24
CA VAL A 113 3.17 9.81 5.82
C VAL A 113 4.45 10.42 5.28
N PHE A 114 5.18 9.65 4.50
CA PHE A 114 6.36 10.06 3.73
C PHE A 114 6.07 9.84 2.24
N ASP A 115 6.13 10.90 1.43
CA ASP A 115 6.15 10.76 -0.02
C ASP A 115 7.47 10.11 -0.44
N THR A 116 7.39 8.95 -1.07
CA THR A 116 8.54 8.09 -1.38
C THR A 116 8.52 7.64 -2.84
N PRO A 117 8.70 8.59 -3.79
CA PRO A 117 8.80 8.23 -5.20
C PRO A 117 10.03 7.36 -5.47
N GLY A 118 10.01 6.67 -6.59
CA GLY A 118 11.11 5.82 -7.07
C GLY A 118 10.59 4.53 -7.67
N HIS A 119 9.89 3.69 -6.91
CA HIS A 119 9.13 2.55 -7.42
C HIS A 119 7.95 3.03 -8.29
N ALA A 120 7.21 3.99 -7.79
CA ALA A 120 6.12 4.67 -8.49
C ALA A 120 5.98 6.12 -8.02
N ARG A 121 5.45 7.00 -8.91
CA ARG A 121 5.22 8.42 -8.57
C ARG A 121 4.04 8.67 -7.64
N HIS A 122 3.32 7.64 -7.28
CA HIS A 122 2.15 7.66 -6.39
C HIS A 122 2.39 6.76 -5.16
N HIS A 123 3.62 6.73 -4.68
CA HIS A 123 4.03 5.87 -3.58
C HIS A 123 4.26 6.68 -2.30
N VAL A 124 3.80 6.15 -1.17
CA VAL A 124 4.09 6.64 0.18
C VAL A 124 4.56 5.49 1.07
N CYS A 125 5.44 5.80 2.01
CA CYS A 125 5.72 4.95 3.16
C CYS A 125 5.06 5.54 4.40
N ILE A 126 4.68 4.69 5.36
CA ILE A 126 4.00 5.11 6.58
C ILE A 126 4.91 4.80 7.76
N TRP A 127 5.30 5.85 8.48
CA TRP A 127 6.10 5.76 9.70
C TRP A 127 5.21 5.55 10.91
N ASP A 128 5.50 4.55 11.70
CA ASP A 128 4.95 4.33 13.02
C ASP A 128 5.97 4.80 14.07
N ALA A 129 5.69 5.92 14.71
CA ALA A 129 6.59 6.52 15.68
C ALA A 129 6.78 5.65 16.93
N SER A 130 5.75 4.92 17.35
CA SER A 130 5.80 4.06 18.54
C SER A 130 6.67 2.83 18.33
N ALA A 131 6.58 2.21 17.16
CA ALA A 131 7.38 1.05 16.79
C ALA A 131 8.75 1.44 16.21
N ARG A 132 8.96 2.72 15.88
CA ARG A 132 10.10 3.19 15.09
C ARG A 132 10.27 2.36 13.81
N ALA A 133 9.20 2.17 13.08
CA ALA A 133 9.15 1.29 11.92
C ALA A 133 8.43 1.93 10.74
N PHE A 134 8.83 1.53 9.54
CA PHE A 134 8.15 1.89 8.31
C PHE A 134 7.35 0.73 7.74
N PHE A 135 6.13 1.02 7.29
CA PHE A 135 5.45 0.23 6.28
C PHE A 135 5.91 0.75 4.92
N THR A 136 6.74 -0.03 4.24
CA THR A 136 7.55 0.48 3.13
C THR A 136 6.91 0.31 1.76
N GLY A 137 5.80 -0.44 1.68
CA GLY A 137 5.32 -0.85 0.36
C GLY A 137 6.47 -1.47 -0.43
N ASP A 138 6.72 -0.92 -1.61
CA ASP A 138 7.73 -1.42 -2.54
C ASP A 138 8.99 -0.55 -2.62
N THR A 139 9.05 0.55 -1.87
CA THR A 139 10.21 1.48 -1.97
C THR A 139 11.48 0.88 -1.41
N PHE A 140 11.42 0.17 -0.28
CA PHE A 140 12.63 -0.42 0.35
C PHE A 140 13.10 -1.69 -0.35
N GLY A 141 12.22 -2.33 -1.13
CA GLY A 141 12.50 -3.55 -1.86
C GLY A 141 11.55 -4.70 -1.49
N LEU A 142 11.87 -5.88 -2.01
CA LEU A 142 11.21 -7.14 -1.70
C LEU A 142 12.23 -8.14 -1.14
N SER A 143 11.75 -9.12 -0.37
CA SER A 143 12.58 -10.17 0.23
C SER A 143 12.06 -11.54 -0.18
N TYR A 144 12.97 -12.43 -0.53
CA TYR A 144 12.68 -13.85 -0.68
C TYR A 144 13.41 -14.60 0.43
N ARG A 145 12.67 -15.08 1.43
CA ARG A 145 13.23 -15.72 2.63
C ARG A 145 14.03 -16.98 2.31
N GLU A 146 13.66 -17.69 1.25
CA GLU A 146 14.37 -18.84 0.72
C GLU A 146 15.77 -18.52 0.18
N LEU A 147 16.07 -17.25 -0.06
CA LEU A 147 17.37 -16.75 -0.51
C LEU A 147 18.20 -16.16 0.64
N ASP A 148 17.72 -16.22 1.88
CA ASP A 148 18.49 -15.79 3.05
C ASP A 148 19.74 -16.66 3.22
N VAL A 149 20.91 -16.04 3.47
CA VAL A 149 22.19 -16.72 3.64
C VAL A 149 22.81 -16.36 4.99
N ASP A 150 23.17 -17.36 5.78
CA ASP A 150 23.82 -17.20 7.09
C ASP A 150 23.07 -16.22 8.02
N GLY A 151 21.75 -16.29 8.04
CA GLY A 151 20.88 -15.41 8.84
C GLY A 151 20.80 -13.96 8.36
N ARG A 152 21.33 -13.67 7.18
CA ARG A 152 21.23 -12.36 6.53
C ARG A 152 20.06 -12.36 5.57
N PRO A 153 19.09 -11.43 5.73
CA PRO A 153 17.96 -11.32 4.83
C PRO A 153 18.42 -10.96 3.40
N PHE A 154 17.87 -11.67 2.42
CA PHE A 154 18.00 -11.27 1.03
C PHE A 154 16.96 -10.17 0.74
N ILE A 155 17.43 -9.02 0.25
CA ILE A 155 16.58 -7.91 -0.16
C ILE A 155 17.05 -7.41 -1.52
N MET A 156 16.12 -7.24 -2.45
CA MET A 156 16.39 -6.68 -3.77
C MET A 156 15.44 -5.51 -4.09
N PRO A 157 15.89 -4.51 -4.88
CA PRO A 157 15.04 -3.38 -5.25
C PRO A 157 13.92 -3.82 -6.21
N THR A 158 12.75 -3.19 -6.10
CA THR A 158 11.59 -3.40 -6.97
C THR A 158 11.70 -2.51 -8.21
N THR A 159 12.28 -3.02 -9.27
CA THR A 159 12.65 -2.26 -10.47
C THR A 159 11.71 -2.47 -11.66
N THR A 160 10.67 -3.27 -11.51
CA THR A 160 9.81 -3.73 -12.60
C THR A 160 8.83 -2.69 -13.17
N PRO A 161 8.33 -1.67 -12.44
CA PRO A 161 7.38 -0.72 -12.99
C PRO A 161 7.99 0.18 -14.06
N THR A 162 7.18 0.56 -15.06
CA THR A 162 7.58 1.51 -16.12
C THR A 162 7.91 2.92 -15.59
N GLN A 163 7.46 3.26 -14.38
CA GLN A 163 7.72 4.53 -13.70
C GLN A 163 8.89 4.47 -12.72
N PHE A 164 9.71 3.43 -12.78
CA PHE A 164 10.87 3.28 -11.91
C PHE A 164 11.90 4.38 -12.13
N GLU A 165 12.23 5.08 -11.05
CA GLU A 165 13.21 6.19 -11.03
C GLU A 165 14.26 5.91 -9.93
N PRO A 166 15.44 5.36 -10.30
CA PRO A 166 16.46 4.93 -9.32
C PRO A 166 16.91 6.05 -8.36
N GLN A 167 17.16 7.27 -8.88
CA GLN A 167 17.62 8.38 -8.05
C GLN A 167 16.56 8.82 -7.03
N ALA A 168 15.29 8.82 -7.43
CA ALA A 168 14.19 9.11 -6.52
C ALA A 168 14.05 8.02 -5.44
N MET A 169 14.24 6.75 -5.82
CA MET A 169 14.22 5.64 -4.86
C MET A 169 15.35 5.76 -3.84
N HIS A 170 16.58 6.05 -4.28
CA HIS A 170 17.71 6.28 -3.37
C HIS A 170 17.40 7.40 -2.37
N ALA A 171 16.93 8.56 -2.85
CA ALA A 171 16.57 9.68 -1.99
C ALA A 171 15.45 9.32 -0.99
N SER A 172 14.46 8.52 -1.41
CA SER A 172 13.39 8.02 -0.55
C SER A 172 13.92 7.10 0.55
N ILE A 173 14.83 6.18 0.19
CA ILE A 173 15.47 5.25 1.14
C ILE A 173 16.33 6.03 2.14
N ASP A 174 17.17 6.97 1.69
CA ASP A 174 18.02 7.79 2.54
C ASP A 174 17.18 8.59 3.55
N ARG A 175 16.05 9.13 3.09
CA ARG A 175 15.10 9.85 3.95
C ARG A 175 14.49 8.95 5.02
N MET A 176 14.14 7.70 4.69
CA MET A 176 13.65 6.74 5.68
C MET A 176 14.73 6.34 6.67
N LEU A 177 15.96 6.08 6.20
CA LEU A 177 17.09 5.69 7.06
C LEU A 177 17.50 6.81 8.00
N ALA A 178 17.36 8.09 7.61
CA ALA A 178 17.61 9.24 8.50
C ALA A 178 16.71 9.26 9.75
N MET A 179 15.54 8.57 9.71
CA MET A 179 14.66 8.38 10.88
C MET A 179 15.19 7.31 11.85
N GLN A 180 16.28 6.61 11.51
CA GLN A 180 16.87 5.53 12.30
C GLN A 180 15.82 4.46 12.68
N PRO A 181 15.13 3.86 11.70
CA PRO A 181 14.12 2.86 11.97
C PRO A 181 14.72 1.61 12.60
N GLN A 182 13.93 0.95 13.45
CA GLN A 182 14.25 -0.36 14.01
C GLN A 182 13.72 -1.52 13.14
N ALA A 183 12.71 -1.24 12.32
CA ALA A 183 12.13 -2.24 11.41
C ALA A 183 11.63 -1.60 10.11
N MET A 184 11.68 -2.41 9.04
CA MET A 184 11.07 -2.15 7.74
C MET A 184 10.09 -3.28 7.45
N TYR A 185 8.80 -2.97 7.37
CA TYR A 185 7.76 -3.93 7.03
C TYR A 185 7.54 -3.91 5.52
N LEU A 186 8.12 -4.89 4.85
CA LEU A 186 8.01 -5.07 3.40
C LEU A 186 6.64 -5.66 3.05
N THR A 187 6.15 -5.37 1.85
CA THR A 187 4.90 -5.98 1.35
C THR A 187 5.16 -7.36 0.76
N HIS A 188 6.25 -7.53 0.02
CA HIS A 188 6.61 -8.77 -0.65
C HIS A 188 7.75 -9.48 0.09
N TYR A 189 7.45 -10.68 0.65
CA TYR A 189 8.39 -11.51 1.42
C TYR A 189 7.96 -12.98 1.43
#